data_5839116b0f1d5b63744b67df699a58da
#
_entry.id   5839116b0f1d5b63744b67df699a58da
#
_cell.length_a   1.000
_cell.length_b   1.000
_cell.length_c   1.000
_cell.angle_alpha   90.00
_cell.angle_beta   90.00
_cell.angle_gamma   90.00
#
_symmetry.space_group_name_H-M   'P 1'
#
loop_
_entity.id
_entity.type
_entity.pdbx_description
1 polymer ?
#
loop_
_entity_poly.entity_id
_entity_poly.type
_entity_poly.pdbx_seq_one_letter_code
_entity_poly.pdbx_strand_id
1 'polypeptide(L)'
;MIGIIVSNLVRFIVLVLLQVLLVDHIDLANGWVVPYIYVLFLLMLPLGIAHWEALLVGFGTGLVMDLFSSTPGMHTVACTVMMYARALMLRALAPREGFDPMDRATIGHMGLAWFVTYAGVLISLHHLTLFFLEVYRFSDFLSTFARAIGSAAATLVLCLLAQLLTSRPPRSRAR
;
A
#
# COMPACT_ATOMS: atom_id res chain seq x y z
N MET A 1 -2.08 -14.88 18.18
CA MET A 1 -3.10 -14.14 17.42
C MET A 1 -3.25 -12.69 17.89
N ILE A 2 -3.49 -12.41 19.16
CA ILE A 2 -3.69 -11.05 19.72
C ILE A 2 -2.54 -10.11 19.36
N GLY A 3 -1.28 -10.53 19.50
CA GLY A 3 -0.12 -9.68 19.16
C GLY A 3 -0.04 -9.25 17.68
N ILE A 4 -0.50 -10.09 16.75
CA ILE A 4 -0.55 -9.77 15.32
C ILE A 4 -1.62 -8.70 15.05
N ILE A 5 -2.79 -8.84 15.69
CA ILE A 5 -3.89 -7.88 15.56
C ILE A 5 -3.48 -6.53 16.12
N VAL A 6 -2.93 -6.50 17.34
CA VAL A 6 -2.45 -5.27 17.98
C VAL A 6 -1.36 -4.58 17.14
N SER A 7 -0.38 -5.35 16.63
CA SER A 7 0.68 -4.79 15.79
C SER A 7 0.14 -4.19 14.48
N ASN A 8 -0.84 -4.83 13.85
CA ASN A 8 -1.47 -4.31 12.64
C ASN A 8 -2.33 -3.07 12.94
N LEU A 9 -3.06 -3.04 14.06
CA LEU A 9 -3.84 -1.89 14.49
C LEU A 9 -2.95 -0.67 14.77
N VAL A 10 -1.85 -0.87 15.51
CA VAL A 10 -0.87 0.20 15.77
C VAL A 10 -0.29 0.73 14.46
N ARG A 11 0.09 -0.17 13.54
CA ARG A 11 0.61 0.22 12.23
C ARG A 11 -0.42 1.02 11.44
N PHE A 12 -1.68 0.60 11.42
CA PHE A 12 -2.77 1.31 10.78
C PHE A 12 -2.90 2.73 11.32
N ILE A 13 -3.02 2.88 12.65
CA ILE A 13 -3.17 4.19 13.30
C ILE A 13 -1.96 5.08 12.99
N VAL A 14 -0.74 4.57 13.15
CA VAL A 14 0.49 5.35 12.91
C VAL A 14 0.58 5.81 11.46
N LEU A 15 0.33 4.94 10.48
CA LEU A 15 0.46 5.29 9.07
C LEU A 15 -0.67 6.22 8.58
N VAL A 16 -1.89 6.06 9.09
CA VAL A 16 -3.00 6.98 8.79
C VAL A 16 -2.72 8.36 9.40
N LEU A 17 -2.30 8.42 10.67
CA LEU A 17 -1.96 9.70 11.30
C LEU A 17 -0.76 10.38 10.60
N LEU A 18 0.27 9.62 10.24
CA LEU A 18 1.41 10.13 9.48
C LEU A 18 0.96 10.69 8.11
N GLN A 19 0.04 10.02 7.44
CA GLN A 19 -0.54 10.52 6.19
C GLN A 19 -1.24 11.85 6.42
N VAL A 20 -2.25 11.85 7.27
CA VAL A 20 -3.14 13.02 7.46
C VAL A 20 -2.43 14.21 8.08
N LEU A 21 -1.53 13.99 9.04
CA LEU A 21 -0.89 15.09 9.79
C LEU A 21 0.39 15.62 9.14
N LEU A 22 1.09 14.79 8.35
CA LEU A 22 2.38 15.16 7.78
C LEU A 22 2.37 15.11 6.25
N VAL A 23 2.07 13.96 5.66
CA VAL A 23 2.26 13.73 4.22
C VAL A 23 1.30 14.57 3.38
N ASP A 24 0.04 14.70 3.79
CA ASP A 24 -0.97 15.52 3.09
C ASP A 24 -0.65 17.03 3.13
N HIS A 25 0.27 17.46 4.01
CA HIS A 25 0.72 18.85 4.12
C HIS A 25 2.02 19.14 3.36
N ILE A 26 2.61 18.11 2.75
CA ILE A 26 3.84 18.26 1.96
C ILE A 26 3.46 18.58 0.52
N ASP A 27 3.73 19.80 0.09
CA ASP A 27 3.54 20.18 -1.31
C ASP A 27 4.73 19.71 -2.16
N LEU A 28 4.51 18.64 -2.92
CA LEU A 28 5.50 18.11 -3.86
C LEU A 28 5.15 18.53 -5.29
N ALA A 29 6.09 19.22 -5.94
CA ALA A 29 5.94 19.68 -7.32
C ALA A 29 4.66 20.50 -7.54
N ASN A 30 4.34 21.44 -6.62
CA ASN A 30 3.15 22.29 -6.63
C ASN A 30 1.84 21.44 -6.64
N GLY A 31 1.75 20.41 -5.79
CA GLY A 31 0.59 19.53 -5.67
C GLY A 31 0.43 18.52 -6.81
N TRP A 32 1.43 18.45 -7.71
CA TRP A 32 1.36 17.49 -8.83
C TRP A 32 1.65 16.05 -8.42
N VAL A 33 2.51 15.88 -7.40
CA VAL A 33 2.87 14.57 -6.84
C VAL A 33 2.27 14.43 -5.45
N VAL A 34 1.39 13.45 -5.27
CA VAL A 34 0.71 13.19 -3.99
C VAL A 34 1.02 11.76 -3.53
N PRO A 35 1.95 11.60 -2.57
CA PRO A 35 2.27 10.27 -2.04
C PRO A 35 1.27 9.82 -0.98
N TYR A 36 0.98 8.50 -0.94
CA TYR A 36 0.07 7.90 0.03
C TYR A 36 0.76 6.81 0.85
N ILE A 37 1.42 7.20 1.97
CA ILE A 37 2.19 6.27 2.82
C ILE A 37 1.28 5.26 3.56
N TYR A 38 0.02 5.58 3.81
CA TYR A 38 -0.92 4.68 4.48
C TYR A 38 -1.12 3.35 3.72
N VAL A 39 -0.89 3.35 2.40
CA VAL A 39 -0.95 2.15 1.55
C VAL A 39 0.02 1.06 2.04
N LEU A 40 1.12 1.45 2.68
CA LEU A 40 2.07 0.51 3.28
C LEU A 40 1.41 -0.42 4.30
N PHE A 41 0.40 0.06 5.05
CA PHE A 41 -0.36 -0.79 5.96
C PHE A 41 -1.02 -1.96 5.22
N LEU A 42 -1.69 -1.69 4.10
CA LEU A 42 -2.37 -2.68 3.28
C LEU A 42 -1.39 -3.68 2.65
N LEU A 43 -0.23 -3.19 2.17
CA LEU A 43 0.84 -4.03 1.64
C LEU A 43 1.38 -5.01 2.69
N MET A 44 1.52 -4.56 3.94
CA MET A 44 2.10 -5.33 5.03
C MET A 44 1.10 -6.21 5.79
N LEU A 45 -0.13 -6.35 5.33
CA LEU A 45 -1.07 -7.33 5.90
C LEU A 45 -0.48 -8.75 5.81
N PRO A 46 -0.79 -9.63 6.77
CA PRO A 46 -0.32 -11.01 6.77
C PRO A 46 -0.56 -11.70 5.41
N LEU A 47 0.40 -12.50 4.93
CA LEU A 47 0.24 -13.18 3.64
C LEU A 47 -0.87 -14.24 3.69
N GLY A 48 -1.08 -14.85 4.85
CA GLY A 48 -2.12 -15.86 5.08
C GLY A 48 -3.51 -15.32 5.40
N ILE A 49 -3.74 -13.98 5.33
CA ILE A 49 -5.08 -13.41 5.56
C ILE A 49 -6.07 -13.90 4.50
N ALA A 50 -7.29 -14.23 4.92
CA ALA A 50 -8.32 -14.62 3.97
C ALA A 50 -8.65 -13.47 3.00
N HIS A 51 -8.92 -13.81 1.74
CA HIS A 51 -9.12 -12.79 0.69
C HIS A 51 -10.27 -11.81 1.04
N TRP A 52 -11.38 -12.32 1.55
CA TRP A 52 -12.52 -11.48 1.96
C TRP A 52 -12.18 -10.55 3.15
N GLU A 53 -11.36 -11.02 4.10
CA GLU A 53 -10.90 -10.19 5.22
C GLU A 53 -10.00 -9.05 4.71
N ALA A 54 -9.10 -9.37 3.79
CA ALA A 54 -8.24 -8.37 3.16
C ALA A 54 -9.05 -7.30 2.40
N LEU A 55 -10.11 -7.71 1.70
CA LEU A 55 -11.04 -6.77 1.04
C LEU A 55 -11.76 -5.87 2.05
N LEU A 56 -12.26 -6.42 3.16
CA LEU A 56 -12.90 -5.63 4.22
C LEU A 56 -11.94 -4.64 4.86
N VAL A 57 -10.69 -5.06 5.11
CA VAL A 57 -9.64 -4.16 5.64
C VAL A 57 -9.32 -3.05 4.65
N GLY A 58 -9.21 -3.38 3.35
CA GLY A 58 -9.00 -2.38 2.30
C GLY A 58 -10.15 -1.38 2.20
N PHE A 59 -11.38 -1.88 2.18
CA PHE A 59 -12.59 -1.06 2.18
C PHE A 59 -12.64 -0.12 3.40
N GLY A 60 -12.44 -0.66 4.61
CA GLY A 60 -12.44 0.13 5.85
C GLY A 60 -11.32 1.16 5.89
N THR A 61 -10.10 0.81 5.42
CA THR A 61 -8.98 1.75 5.33
C THR A 61 -9.29 2.91 4.39
N GLY A 62 -9.82 2.61 3.20
CA GLY A 62 -10.20 3.63 2.24
C GLY A 62 -11.31 4.54 2.77
N LEU A 63 -12.29 3.97 3.48
CA LEU A 63 -13.38 4.73 4.09
C LEU A 63 -12.87 5.72 5.15
N VAL A 64 -11.92 5.31 5.97
CA VAL A 64 -11.26 6.20 6.93
C VAL A 64 -10.51 7.32 6.20
N MET A 65 -9.78 7.01 5.13
CA MET A 65 -9.08 8.04 4.35
C MET A 65 -10.04 9.01 3.67
N ASP A 66 -11.15 8.52 3.12
CA ASP A 66 -12.18 9.36 2.51
C ASP A 66 -12.77 10.37 3.50
N LEU A 67 -12.93 9.99 4.77
CA LEU A 67 -13.40 10.89 5.82
C LEU A 67 -12.40 12.02 6.13
N PHE A 68 -11.09 11.72 6.12
CA PHE A 68 -10.06 12.73 6.38
C PHE A 68 -9.77 13.62 5.17
N SER A 69 -9.80 13.05 3.96
CA SER A 69 -9.46 13.77 2.72
C SER A 69 -10.67 14.44 2.06
N SER A 70 -11.88 14.27 2.60
CA SER A 70 -13.14 14.77 2.00
C SER A 70 -13.36 14.29 0.56
N THR A 71 -13.00 13.04 0.27
CA THR A 71 -13.05 12.40 -1.06
C THR A 71 -14.02 11.22 -1.06
N PRO A 72 -15.35 11.43 -1.03
CA PRO A 72 -16.30 10.36 -0.79
C PRO A 72 -16.18 9.20 -1.77
N GLY A 73 -15.71 8.03 -1.28
CA GLY A 73 -15.63 6.78 -2.01
C GLY A 73 -14.39 6.59 -2.87
N MET A 74 -13.55 7.61 -3.10
CA MET A 74 -12.39 7.50 -4.01
C MET A 74 -11.31 6.59 -3.44
N HIS A 75 -10.87 6.84 -2.19
CA HIS A 75 -9.91 5.99 -1.49
C HIS A 75 -10.49 4.62 -1.20
N THR A 76 -11.79 4.55 -0.86
CA THR A 76 -12.50 3.28 -0.63
C THR A 76 -12.41 2.35 -1.86
N VAL A 77 -12.72 2.87 -3.05
CA VAL A 77 -12.63 2.10 -4.30
C VAL A 77 -11.18 1.74 -4.60
N ALA A 78 -10.24 2.69 -4.53
CA ALA A 78 -8.83 2.45 -4.83
C ALA A 78 -8.21 1.37 -3.93
N CYS A 79 -8.47 1.43 -2.62
CA CYS A 79 -8.00 0.43 -1.65
C CYS A 79 -8.64 -0.94 -1.90
N THR A 80 -9.94 -0.99 -2.21
CA THR A 80 -10.64 -2.25 -2.47
C THR A 80 -10.11 -2.92 -3.75
N VAL A 81 -9.94 -2.16 -4.84
CA VAL A 81 -9.35 -2.65 -6.10
C VAL A 81 -7.93 -3.15 -5.86
N MET A 82 -7.11 -2.40 -5.12
CA MET A 82 -5.77 -2.81 -4.75
C MET A 82 -5.76 -4.14 -3.98
N MET A 83 -6.66 -4.32 -3.00
CA MET A 83 -6.72 -5.55 -2.20
C MET A 83 -7.26 -6.74 -3.00
N TYR A 84 -8.13 -6.49 -3.96
CA TYR A 84 -8.53 -7.53 -4.92
C TYR A 84 -7.33 -7.99 -5.76
N ALA A 85 -6.59 -7.05 -6.32
CA ALA A 85 -5.40 -7.34 -7.12
C ALA A 85 -4.28 -8.00 -6.27
N ARG A 86 -4.20 -7.68 -4.97
CA ARG A 86 -3.23 -8.30 -4.05
C ARG A 86 -3.32 -9.82 -4.06
N ALA A 87 -4.51 -10.39 -4.06
CA ALA A 87 -4.66 -11.85 -4.10
C ALA A 87 -4.10 -12.46 -5.40
N LEU A 88 -4.28 -11.77 -6.53
CA LEU A 88 -3.72 -12.20 -7.82
C LEU A 88 -2.19 -12.07 -7.83
N MET A 89 -1.66 -10.95 -7.32
CA MET A 89 -0.21 -10.73 -7.21
C MET A 89 0.47 -11.77 -6.30
N LEU A 90 -0.12 -12.08 -5.16
CA LEU A 90 0.42 -13.09 -4.26
C LEU A 90 0.44 -14.47 -4.90
N ARG A 91 -0.57 -14.83 -5.69
CA ARG A 91 -0.56 -16.09 -6.46
C ARG A 91 0.53 -16.10 -7.52
N ALA A 92 0.73 -14.98 -8.24
CA ALA A 92 1.74 -14.87 -9.29
C ALA A 92 3.18 -14.87 -8.75
N LEU A 93 3.40 -14.34 -7.54
CA LEU A 93 4.71 -14.23 -6.90
C LEU A 93 4.98 -15.34 -5.88
N ALA A 94 4.06 -16.32 -5.74
CA ALA A 94 4.22 -17.41 -4.78
C ALA A 94 5.40 -18.30 -5.15
N PRO A 95 6.25 -18.68 -4.17
CA PRO A 95 7.22 -19.76 -4.35
C PRO A 95 6.52 -21.08 -4.70
N ARG A 96 7.26 -22.03 -5.25
CA ARG A 96 6.70 -23.36 -5.59
C ARG A 96 6.11 -24.10 -4.39
N GLU A 97 6.64 -23.85 -3.20
CA GLU A 97 6.21 -24.44 -1.92
C GLU A 97 5.11 -23.61 -1.23
N GLY A 98 4.67 -22.49 -1.85
CA GLY A 98 3.75 -21.54 -1.24
C GLY A 98 4.46 -20.57 -0.27
N PHE A 99 3.66 -19.69 0.38
CA PHE A 99 4.15 -18.81 1.45
C PHE A 99 4.03 -19.53 2.80
N ASP A 100 5.04 -19.34 3.65
CA ASP A 100 4.92 -19.75 5.05
C ASP A 100 3.85 -18.88 5.75
N PRO A 101 3.01 -19.45 6.63
CA PRO A 101 2.04 -18.68 7.41
C PRO A 101 2.67 -17.56 8.25
N MET A 102 3.96 -17.65 8.56
CA MET A 102 4.73 -16.64 9.29
C MET A 102 5.40 -15.60 8.39
N ASP A 103 5.36 -15.79 7.07
CA ASP A 103 5.94 -14.85 6.13
C ASP A 103 5.20 -13.51 6.14
N ARG A 104 5.97 -12.45 6.00
CA ARG A 104 5.48 -11.08 5.93
C ARG A 104 5.91 -10.45 4.61
N ALA A 105 5.06 -9.65 4.02
CA ALA A 105 5.36 -8.88 2.82
C ALA A 105 6.31 -7.72 3.16
N THR A 106 7.55 -8.04 3.52
CA THR A 106 8.60 -7.08 3.89
C THR A 106 9.89 -7.38 3.14
N ILE A 107 10.73 -6.36 2.98
CA ILE A 107 12.04 -6.51 2.34
C ILE A 107 12.90 -7.54 3.09
N GLY A 108 12.83 -7.56 4.43
CA GLY A 108 13.61 -8.48 5.26
C GLY A 108 13.22 -9.95 5.12
N HIS A 109 11.97 -10.27 4.78
CA HIS A 109 11.49 -11.64 4.59
C HIS A 109 11.56 -12.10 3.14
N MET A 110 11.08 -11.26 2.21
CA MET A 110 10.89 -11.63 0.81
C MET A 110 12.01 -11.14 -0.11
N GLY A 111 12.85 -10.23 0.36
CA GLY A 111 13.87 -9.59 -0.45
C GLY A 111 13.37 -8.35 -1.21
N LEU A 112 14.34 -7.50 -1.61
CA LEU A 112 14.05 -6.21 -2.23
C LEU A 112 13.32 -6.33 -3.57
N ALA A 113 13.81 -7.20 -4.47
CA ALA A 113 13.22 -7.34 -5.81
C ALA A 113 11.76 -7.81 -5.74
N TRP A 114 11.46 -8.78 -4.89
CA TRP A 114 10.10 -9.24 -4.67
C TRP A 114 9.19 -8.10 -4.14
N PHE A 115 9.67 -7.38 -3.12
CA PHE A 115 8.90 -6.31 -2.51
C PHE A 115 8.65 -5.15 -3.49
N VAL A 116 9.64 -4.74 -4.27
CA VAL A 116 9.49 -3.69 -5.30
C VAL A 116 8.48 -4.09 -6.36
N THR A 117 8.52 -5.33 -6.84
CA THR A 117 7.55 -5.83 -7.83
C THR A 117 6.13 -5.85 -7.24
N TYR A 118 5.97 -6.44 -6.06
CA TYR A 118 4.71 -6.54 -5.35
C TYR A 118 4.10 -5.17 -5.03
N ALA A 119 4.88 -4.32 -4.36
CA ALA A 119 4.44 -3.01 -3.94
C ALA A 119 4.27 -2.07 -5.15
N GLY A 120 5.19 -2.09 -6.10
CA GLY A 120 5.15 -1.23 -7.29
C GLY A 120 3.88 -1.42 -8.11
N VAL A 121 3.49 -2.67 -8.39
CA VAL A 121 2.25 -2.96 -9.13
C VAL A 121 1.02 -2.52 -8.34
N LEU A 122 0.94 -2.86 -7.05
CA LEU A 122 -0.23 -2.56 -6.23
C LEU A 122 -0.39 -1.07 -5.94
N ILE A 123 0.71 -0.36 -5.65
CA ILE A 123 0.72 1.09 -5.48
C ILE A 123 0.31 1.79 -6.79
N SER A 124 0.85 1.36 -7.93
CA SER A 124 0.48 1.93 -9.23
C SER A 124 -1.01 1.75 -9.52
N LEU A 125 -1.55 0.56 -9.27
CA LEU A 125 -2.98 0.29 -9.44
C LEU A 125 -3.84 1.16 -8.54
N HIS A 126 -3.45 1.33 -7.25
CA HIS A 126 -4.14 2.20 -6.32
C HIS A 126 -4.17 3.65 -6.83
N HIS A 127 -3.00 4.21 -7.20
CA HIS A 127 -2.92 5.60 -7.67
C HIS A 127 -3.67 5.81 -9.00
N LEU A 128 -3.55 4.88 -9.94
CA LEU A 128 -4.31 4.95 -11.19
C LEU A 128 -5.81 4.98 -10.92
N THR A 129 -6.30 4.05 -10.08
CA THR A 129 -7.72 4.01 -9.72
C THR A 129 -8.17 5.32 -9.07
N LEU A 130 -7.41 5.83 -8.09
CA LEU A 130 -7.75 7.05 -7.37
C LEU A 130 -7.79 8.27 -8.28
N PHE A 131 -6.72 8.52 -9.04
CA PHE A 131 -6.62 9.73 -9.86
C PHE A 131 -7.59 9.72 -11.04
N PHE A 132 -7.89 8.56 -11.63
CA PHE A 132 -8.92 8.49 -12.66
C PHE A 132 -10.34 8.68 -12.11
N LEU A 133 -10.60 8.31 -10.87
CA LEU A 133 -11.85 8.64 -10.19
C LEU A 133 -11.93 10.14 -9.84
N GLU A 134 -10.81 10.77 -9.46
CA GLU A 134 -10.76 12.20 -9.13
C GLU A 134 -11.09 13.09 -10.34
N VAL A 135 -10.52 12.78 -11.51
CA VAL A 135 -10.61 13.66 -12.68
C VAL A 135 -11.93 13.54 -13.43
N TYR A 136 -12.61 12.39 -13.39
CA TYR A 136 -13.88 12.12 -14.12
C TYR A 136 -13.88 12.53 -15.60
N ARG A 137 -12.72 12.80 -16.22
CA ARG A 137 -12.57 13.26 -17.62
C ARG A 137 -11.46 12.49 -18.31
N PHE A 138 -11.80 11.85 -19.42
CA PHE A 138 -10.80 11.17 -20.28
C PHE A 138 -10.02 12.13 -21.17
N SER A 139 -10.40 13.42 -21.27
CA SER A 139 -9.67 14.41 -22.06
C SER A 139 -8.24 14.63 -21.55
N ASP A 140 -8.00 14.47 -20.26
CA ASP A 140 -6.71 14.71 -19.61
C ASP A 140 -5.98 13.40 -19.28
N PHE A 141 -6.25 12.33 -20.04
CA PHE A 141 -5.74 10.98 -19.78
C PHE A 141 -4.22 10.95 -19.54
N LEU A 142 -3.45 11.58 -20.44
CA LEU A 142 -1.98 11.52 -20.37
C LEU A 142 -1.42 12.24 -19.14
N SER A 143 -1.98 13.40 -18.81
CA SER A 143 -1.56 14.16 -17.62
C SER A 143 -1.94 13.42 -16.32
N THR A 144 -3.16 12.88 -16.25
CA THR A 144 -3.63 12.06 -15.11
C THR A 144 -2.78 10.81 -14.93
N PHE A 145 -2.48 10.12 -16.04
CA PHE A 145 -1.63 8.94 -16.02
C PHE A 145 -0.21 9.28 -15.52
N ALA A 146 0.41 10.35 -16.04
CA ALA A 146 1.73 10.78 -15.62
C ALA A 146 1.75 11.20 -14.14
N ARG A 147 0.72 11.92 -13.66
CA ARG A 147 0.53 12.30 -12.26
C ARG A 147 0.39 11.06 -11.36
N ALA A 148 -0.41 10.08 -11.76
CA ALA A 148 -0.60 8.83 -11.03
C ALA A 148 0.70 8.03 -10.90
N ILE A 149 1.46 7.88 -11.99
CA ILE A 149 2.74 7.16 -11.97
C ILE A 149 3.80 7.91 -11.16
N GLY A 150 3.90 9.23 -11.28
CA GLY A 150 4.81 10.05 -10.47
C GLY A 150 4.51 9.94 -8.98
N SER A 151 3.23 10.02 -8.60
CA SER A 151 2.77 9.85 -7.22
C SER A 151 2.99 8.41 -6.70
N ALA A 152 2.76 7.41 -7.53
CA ALA A 152 3.04 6.02 -7.20
C ALA A 152 4.54 5.78 -6.96
N ALA A 153 5.41 6.37 -7.79
CA ALA A 153 6.86 6.27 -7.60
C ALA A 153 7.31 6.92 -6.28
N ALA A 154 6.80 8.12 -5.97
CA ALA A 154 7.06 8.79 -4.70
C ALA A 154 6.57 7.94 -3.50
N THR A 155 5.37 7.38 -3.58
CA THR A 155 4.83 6.48 -2.55
C THR A 155 5.70 5.24 -2.39
N LEU A 156 6.14 4.61 -3.48
CA LEU A 156 7.02 3.45 -3.44
C LEU A 156 8.35 3.78 -2.74
N VAL A 157 8.95 4.92 -3.05
CA VAL A 157 10.18 5.39 -2.39
C VAL A 157 9.96 5.56 -0.89
N LEU A 158 8.87 6.20 -0.46
CA LEU A 158 8.53 6.35 0.96
C LEU A 158 8.31 4.98 1.64
N CYS A 159 7.62 4.06 0.98
CA CYS A 159 7.42 2.70 1.49
C CYS A 159 8.75 1.95 1.65
N LEU A 160 9.66 2.08 0.68
CA LEU A 160 11.01 1.48 0.76
C LEU A 160 11.82 2.08 1.91
N LEU A 161 11.82 3.40 2.06
CA LEU A 161 12.50 4.08 3.17
C LEU A 161 11.94 3.62 4.52
N ALA A 162 10.61 3.58 4.68
CA ALA A 162 9.96 3.10 5.90
C ALA A 162 10.33 1.63 6.20
N GLN A 163 10.38 0.78 5.18
CA GLN A 163 10.80 -0.61 5.31
C GLN A 163 12.27 -0.74 5.72
N LEU A 164 13.17 0.02 5.10
CA LEU A 164 14.60 0.00 5.42
C LEU A 164 14.88 0.49 6.85
N LEU A 165 14.18 1.52 7.29
CA LEU A 165 14.30 2.05 8.66
C LEU A 165 13.77 1.09 9.72
N THR A 166 12.77 0.27 9.38
CA THR A 166 12.13 -0.66 10.32
C THR A 166 12.62 -2.10 10.19
N SER A 167 13.36 -2.45 9.12
CA SER A 167 13.89 -3.80 8.93
C SER A 167 15.02 -4.10 9.91
N ARG A 168 14.78 -5.08 10.78
CA ARG A 168 15.87 -5.72 11.53
C ARG A 168 16.64 -6.63 10.57
N PRO A 169 18.00 -6.65 10.63
CA PRO A 169 18.78 -7.58 9.83
C PRO A 169 18.30 -9.01 10.07
N PRO A 170 18.27 -9.86 9.03
CA PRO A 170 17.90 -11.25 9.21
C PRO A 170 18.81 -11.86 10.27
N ARG A 171 18.24 -12.46 11.32
CA ARG A 171 19.01 -13.29 12.24
C ARG A 171 19.61 -14.39 11.39
N SER A 172 20.96 -14.39 11.27
CA SER A 172 21.66 -15.50 10.66
C SER A 172 21.18 -16.77 11.33
N ARG A 173 20.50 -17.65 10.60
CA ARG A 173 20.30 -19.03 11.04
C ARG A 173 21.72 -19.60 11.12
N ALA A 174 22.26 -19.66 12.33
CA ALA A 174 23.45 -20.44 12.60
C ALA A 174 23.15 -21.86 12.13
N ARG A 175 23.95 -22.32 11.15
CA ARG A 175 23.92 -23.69 10.64
C ARG A 175 24.40 -24.65 11.72
#